data_93db18ec91516ac78ac453f05d089564
#
_entry.id   93db18ec91516ac78ac453f05d089564
#
_cell.length_a   1.000
_cell.length_b   1.000
_cell.length_c   1.000
_cell.angle_alpha   90.00
_cell.angle_beta   90.00
_cell.angle_gamma   90.00
#
_symmetry.space_group_name_H-M   'P 1'
#
loop_
_entity.id
_entity.type
_entity.pdbx_description
1 polymer ?
#
loop_
_entity_poly.entity_id
_entity_poly.type
_entity_poly.pdbx_seq_one_letter_code
_entity_poly.pdbx_strand_id
1 'polypeptide(L)'
;DPKRDTMGAHAIYLDFENGASATAIYNGYGGMSSMDLTQNISEWGHRQTADSRQWYTAHQANQSAEQELAAKQKRALSAIPTTAPYQAHFGLTVVSGSQGDIRQTPEGLMVCNASGQTEIHLPTHQSPRDLVLAEIEQTWRGKGSHWHSGDWGLENLRICEAAIASAASGREVLLSN
;
A
#
# COMPACT_ATOMS: atom_id res chain seq x y z
N ASP A 1 14.22 -0.83 -15.62
CA ASP A 1 13.85 0.23 -16.59
C ASP A 1 15.09 1.08 -16.85
N PRO A 2 15.58 1.12 -18.10
CA PRO A 2 16.80 1.89 -18.44
C PRO A 2 16.66 3.41 -18.23
N LYS A 3 15.45 3.91 -18.00
CA LYS A 3 15.17 5.32 -17.71
C LYS A 3 15.09 5.63 -16.21
N ARG A 4 15.16 4.61 -15.35
CA ARG A 4 15.00 4.77 -13.90
C ARG A 4 16.05 3.94 -13.18
N ASP A 5 16.96 4.63 -12.52
CA ASP A 5 18.05 4.04 -11.74
C ASP A 5 17.58 3.55 -10.36
N THR A 6 16.40 2.93 -10.32
CA THR A 6 15.79 2.40 -9.09
C THR A 6 15.21 1.02 -9.34
N MET A 7 15.18 0.19 -8.29
CA MET A 7 14.44 -1.08 -8.32
C MET A 7 12.94 -0.79 -8.40
N GLY A 8 12.34 -1.06 -9.55
CA GLY A 8 10.93 -0.79 -9.81
C GLY A 8 10.01 -2.01 -9.71
N ALA A 9 10.55 -3.19 -9.41
CA ALA A 9 9.76 -4.40 -9.19
C ALA A 9 10.44 -5.31 -8.17
N HIS A 10 9.65 -5.96 -7.32
CA HIS A 10 10.15 -6.95 -6.37
C HIS A 10 9.06 -7.97 -6.02
N ALA A 11 9.50 -9.13 -5.58
CA ALA A 11 8.70 -10.11 -4.86
C ALA A 11 9.46 -10.47 -3.59
N ILE A 12 8.83 -10.26 -2.45
CA ILE A 12 9.40 -10.52 -1.12
C ILE A 12 8.57 -11.63 -0.49
N TYR A 13 9.24 -12.64 0.03
CA TYR A 13 8.65 -13.66 0.88
C TYR A 13 9.22 -13.52 2.29
N LEU A 14 8.35 -13.52 3.29
CA LEU A 14 8.71 -13.39 4.70
C LEU A 14 8.17 -14.60 5.46
N ASP A 15 9.04 -15.24 6.22
CA ASP A 15 8.69 -16.23 7.23
C ASP A 15 8.87 -15.66 8.63
N PHE A 16 7.90 -15.92 9.49
CA PHE A 16 7.92 -15.49 10.88
C PHE A 16 8.09 -16.68 11.84
N GLU A 17 8.76 -16.46 12.95
CA GLU A 17 9.04 -17.50 13.97
C GLU A 17 7.77 -18.18 14.50
N ASN A 18 6.63 -17.49 14.49
CA ASN A 18 5.35 -18.05 14.91
C ASN A 18 4.66 -18.92 13.83
N GLY A 19 5.33 -19.17 12.69
CA GLY A 19 4.83 -19.97 11.58
C GLY A 19 3.91 -19.23 10.63
N ALA A 20 3.70 -17.93 10.80
CA ALA A 20 3.04 -17.11 9.78
C ALA A 20 3.99 -16.84 8.61
N SER A 21 3.45 -16.60 7.43
CA SER A 21 4.22 -16.14 6.28
C SER A 21 3.51 -15.00 5.55
N ALA A 22 4.27 -14.19 4.84
CA ALA A 22 3.72 -13.13 4.01
C ALA A 22 4.44 -13.04 2.67
N THR A 23 3.72 -12.62 1.65
CA THR A 23 4.27 -12.32 0.33
C THR A 23 3.88 -10.91 -0.07
N ALA A 24 4.86 -10.08 -0.44
CA ALA A 24 4.64 -8.76 -0.98
C ALA A 24 5.19 -8.69 -2.42
N ILE A 25 4.32 -8.34 -3.37
CA ILE A 25 4.68 -8.23 -4.79
C ILE A 25 4.38 -6.81 -5.24
N TYR A 26 5.37 -6.17 -5.84
CA TYR A 26 5.23 -4.88 -6.47
C TYR A 26 5.84 -4.90 -7.86
N ASN A 27 5.15 -4.32 -8.83
CA ASN A 27 5.66 -4.15 -10.18
C ASN A 27 5.28 -2.77 -10.73
N GLY A 28 6.19 -1.82 -10.59
CA GLY A 28 6.05 -0.46 -11.13
C GLY A 28 6.28 -0.35 -12.64
N TYR A 29 6.66 -1.44 -13.32
CA TYR A 29 6.85 -1.48 -14.79
C TYR A 29 5.65 -2.07 -15.50
N GLY A 30 4.71 -2.67 -14.76
CA GLY A 30 3.54 -3.34 -15.34
C GLY A 30 2.57 -2.35 -15.96
N GLY A 31 1.96 -2.75 -17.09
CA GLY A 31 0.88 -1.99 -17.72
C GLY A 31 -0.50 -2.23 -17.11
N MET A 32 -0.64 -3.19 -16.20
CA MET A 32 -1.88 -3.48 -15.48
C MET A 32 -1.95 -2.67 -14.18
N SER A 33 -3.07 -2.04 -13.94
CA SER A 33 -3.33 -1.38 -12.64
C SER A 33 -3.92 -2.38 -11.66
N SER A 34 -3.31 -2.51 -10.46
CA SER A 34 -3.87 -3.34 -9.38
C SER A 34 -5.24 -2.83 -8.88
N MET A 35 -5.61 -1.60 -9.18
CA MET A 35 -6.95 -1.06 -8.90
C MET A 35 -8.07 -1.83 -9.58
N ASP A 36 -7.80 -2.53 -10.71
CA ASP A 36 -8.75 -3.41 -11.36
C ASP A 36 -9.20 -4.56 -10.44
N LEU A 37 -8.33 -4.99 -9.53
CA LEU A 37 -8.62 -6.03 -8.53
C LEU A 37 -9.34 -5.49 -7.29
N THR A 38 -9.40 -4.17 -7.12
CA THR A 38 -9.96 -3.46 -5.95
C THR A 38 -11.11 -2.54 -6.34
N GLN A 39 -11.92 -2.93 -7.32
CA GLN A 39 -13.09 -2.19 -7.79
C GLN A 39 -12.78 -0.75 -8.23
N ASN A 40 -11.58 -0.52 -8.73
CA ASN A 40 -11.05 0.79 -9.15
C ASN A 40 -10.94 1.83 -8.01
N ILE A 41 -10.81 1.39 -6.77
CA ILE A 41 -10.53 2.29 -5.65
C ILE A 41 -9.02 2.53 -5.55
N SER A 42 -8.64 3.79 -5.43
CA SER A 42 -7.25 4.23 -5.30
C SER A 42 -6.77 4.25 -3.85
N GLU A 43 -5.47 4.50 -3.69
CA GLU A 43 -4.82 4.73 -2.40
C GLU A 43 -5.37 5.94 -1.62
N TRP A 44 -6.20 6.76 -2.24
CA TRP A 44 -6.88 7.90 -1.62
C TRP A 44 -8.35 7.62 -1.29
N GLY A 45 -8.83 6.39 -1.49
CA GLY A 45 -10.23 6.05 -1.23
C GLY A 45 -11.21 6.65 -2.24
N HIS A 46 -10.74 6.98 -3.45
CA HIS A 46 -11.57 7.48 -4.55
C HIS A 46 -11.64 6.47 -5.69
N ARG A 47 -12.80 6.36 -6.31
CA ARG A 47 -12.98 5.53 -7.50
C ARG A 47 -12.34 6.19 -8.71
N GLN A 48 -11.47 5.47 -9.38
CA GLN A 48 -10.81 5.91 -10.62
C GLN A 48 -11.62 5.48 -11.85
N THR A 49 -11.66 6.34 -12.87
CA THR A 49 -12.26 6.01 -14.17
C THR A 49 -11.23 5.37 -15.10
N ALA A 50 -11.70 4.65 -16.13
CA ALA A 50 -10.84 4.08 -17.16
C ALA A 50 -10.04 5.18 -17.89
N ASP A 51 -10.65 6.32 -18.16
CA ASP A 51 -10.03 7.44 -18.87
C ASP A 51 -8.86 8.05 -18.08
N SER A 52 -8.99 8.17 -16.77
CA SER A 52 -7.91 8.70 -15.92
C SER A 52 -6.68 7.79 -15.93
N ARG A 53 -6.86 6.47 -16.09
CA ARG A 53 -5.77 5.49 -16.18
C ARG A 53 -5.06 5.51 -17.52
N GLN A 54 -5.80 5.60 -18.63
CA GLN A 54 -5.23 5.70 -19.97
C GLN A 54 -4.39 6.96 -20.12
N TRP A 55 -4.89 8.08 -19.59
CA TRP A 55 -4.16 9.34 -19.58
C TRP A 55 -2.82 9.22 -18.83
N TYR A 56 -2.82 8.58 -17.66
CA TYR A 56 -1.63 8.41 -16.85
C TYR A 56 -0.56 7.58 -17.56
N THR A 57 -0.94 6.46 -18.14
CA THR A 57 -0.03 5.55 -18.86
C THR A 57 0.56 6.21 -20.10
N ALA A 58 -0.25 6.91 -20.89
CA ALA A 58 0.19 7.61 -22.10
C ALA A 58 1.15 8.77 -21.80
N HIS A 59 0.94 9.49 -20.68
CA HIS A 59 1.80 10.60 -20.29
C HIS A 59 3.13 10.16 -19.71
N GLN A 60 3.18 9.06 -18.98
CA GLN A 60 4.45 8.54 -18.44
C GLN A 60 5.41 8.06 -19.54
N ALA A 61 4.91 7.52 -20.63
CA ALA A 61 5.73 6.95 -21.69
C ALA A 61 6.64 7.96 -22.39
N ASN A 62 6.30 9.26 -22.36
CA ASN A 62 6.94 10.31 -23.16
C ASN A 62 7.56 11.46 -22.34
N GLN A 63 7.62 11.38 -21.02
CA GLN A 63 8.16 12.45 -20.17
C GLN A 63 9.64 12.26 -19.88
N SER A 64 10.40 13.38 -19.84
CA SER A 64 11.74 13.38 -19.24
C SER A 64 11.64 13.24 -17.71
N ALA A 65 12.74 12.86 -17.04
CA ALA A 65 12.79 12.77 -15.58
C ALA A 65 12.42 14.09 -14.89
N GLU A 66 12.81 15.23 -15.46
CA GLU A 66 12.47 16.57 -14.95
C GLU A 66 10.98 16.88 -15.09
N GLN A 67 10.38 16.52 -16.23
CA GLN A 67 8.94 16.69 -16.46
C GLN A 67 8.13 15.79 -15.53
N GLU A 68 8.59 14.56 -15.28
CA GLU A 68 7.96 13.64 -14.33
C GLU A 68 8.02 14.21 -12.90
N LEU A 69 9.17 14.73 -12.48
CA LEU A 69 9.34 15.34 -11.16
C LEU A 69 8.43 16.56 -10.99
N ALA A 70 8.39 17.46 -11.97
CA ALA A 70 7.51 18.63 -11.94
C ALA A 70 6.03 18.23 -11.89
N ALA A 71 5.62 17.19 -12.64
CA ALA A 71 4.26 16.66 -12.61
C ALA A 71 3.92 16.05 -11.24
N LYS A 72 4.86 15.34 -10.60
CA LYS A 72 4.70 14.81 -9.24
C LYS A 72 4.52 15.92 -8.21
N GLN A 73 5.35 16.96 -8.27
CA GLN A 73 5.25 18.12 -7.37
C GLN A 73 3.90 18.84 -7.53
N LYS A 74 3.47 19.07 -8.77
CA LYS A 74 2.17 19.68 -9.05
C LYS A 74 1.01 18.84 -8.50
N ARG A 75 1.06 17.51 -8.68
CA ARG A 75 0.05 16.60 -8.12
C ARG A 75 0.05 16.61 -6.58
N ALA A 76 1.22 16.61 -5.94
CA ALA A 76 1.32 16.68 -4.49
C ALA A 76 0.64 17.93 -3.89
N LEU A 77 0.63 19.04 -4.61
CA LEU A 77 -0.02 20.28 -4.18
C LEU A 77 -1.54 20.32 -4.42
N SER A 78 -2.03 19.55 -5.39
CA SER A 78 -3.43 19.66 -5.85
C SER A 78 -4.28 18.40 -5.64
N ALA A 79 -3.65 17.27 -5.34
CA ALA A 79 -4.31 15.96 -5.41
C ALA A 79 -4.46 15.26 -4.05
N ILE A 80 -4.25 15.97 -2.93
CA ILE A 80 -4.55 15.40 -1.61
C ILE A 80 -6.04 15.60 -1.36
N PRO A 81 -6.89 14.55 -1.49
CA PRO A 81 -8.30 14.70 -1.23
C PRO A 81 -8.54 14.97 0.25
N THR A 82 -9.49 15.84 0.54
CA THR A 82 -9.94 16.12 1.90
C THR A 82 -10.97 15.12 2.40
N THR A 83 -11.44 14.24 1.53
CA THR A 83 -12.42 13.19 1.85
C THR A 83 -12.00 11.87 1.24
N ALA A 84 -12.42 10.76 1.85
CA ALA A 84 -12.26 9.42 1.32
C ALA A 84 -13.64 8.73 1.36
N PRO A 85 -14.42 8.73 0.26
CA PRO A 85 -15.74 8.10 0.22
C PRO A 85 -15.70 6.57 0.34
N TYR A 86 -14.53 5.96 0.10
CA TYR A 86 -14.29 4.53 0.21
C TYR A 86 -13.04 4.25 1.05
N GLN A 87 -12.89 3.00 1.49
CA GLN A 87 -11.65 2.54 2.11
C GLN A 87 -10.50 2.63 1.11
N ALA A 88 -9.40 3.27 1.51
CA ALA A 88 -8.23 3.42 0.65
C ALA A 88 -7.58 2.06 0.35
N HIS A 89 -7.21 1.82 -0.92
CA HIS A 89 -6.56 0.59 -1.35
C HIS A 89 -5.18 0.89 -1.94
N PHE A 90 -4.18 0.19 -1.45
CA PHE A 90 -2.84 0.18 -2.04
C PHE A 90 -2.52 -1.23 -2.53
N GLY A 91 -3.16 -1.62 -3.64
CA GLY A 91 -3.12 -2.99 -4.14
C GLY A 91 -4.12 -3.92 -3.45
N LEU A 92 -4.05 -5.20 -3.79
CA LEU A 92 -4.86 -6.26 -3.20
C LEU A 92 -4.18 -6.80 -1.95
N THR A 93 -4.88 -6.75 -0.81
CA THR A 93 -4.45 -7.38 0.43
C THR A 93 -5.41 -8.49 0.80
N VAL A 94 -4.87 -9.68 1.03
CA VAL A 94 -5.60 -10.85 1.55
C VAL A 94 -4.84 -11.41 2.74
N VAL A 95 -5.55 -11.68 3.82
CA VAL A 95 -5.01 -12.32 5.01
C VAL A 95 -5.74 -13.64 5.19
N SER A 96 -5.00 -14.76 5.21
CA SER A 96 -5.53 -16.09 5.42
C SER A 96 -5.15 -16.60 6.80
N GLY A 97 -6.13 -17.12 7.53
CA GLY A 97 -5.94 -17.70 8.85
C GLY A 97 -6.63 -19.06 8.97
N SER A 98 -6.44 -19.72 10.10
CA SER A 98 -7.02 -21.05 10.36
C SER A 98 -8.55 -21.09 10.42
N GLN A 99 -9.20 -19.92 10.59
CA GLN A 99 -10.65 -19.82 10.70
C GLN A 99 -11.30 -19.09 9.50
N GLY A 100 -10.53 -18.67 8.51
CA GLY A 100 -11.04 -18.01 7.31
C GLY A 100 -10.09 -16.95 6.77
N ASP A 101 -10.56 -16.27 5.75
CA ASP A 101 -9.81 -15.25 5.02
C ASP A 101 -10.45 -13.88 5.20
N ILE A 102 -9.61 -12.84 5.14
CA ILE A 102 -10.03 -11.45 5.17
C ILE A 102 -9.43 -10.73 3.99
N ARG A 103 -10.21 -9.94 3.28
CA ARG A 103 -9.73 -8.99 2.27
C ARG A 103 -10.39 -7.63 2.43
N GLN A 104 -9.74 -6.60 1.91
CA GLN A 104 -10.34 -5.27 1.83
C GLN A 104 -11.50 -5.23 0.83
N THR A 105 -12.47 -4.34 1.11
CA THR A 105 -13.54 -3.92 0.19
C THR A 105 -13.64 -2.40 0.20
N PRO A 106 -14.33 -1.80 -0.78
CA PRO A 106 -14.55 -0.35 -0.76
C PRO A 106 -15.25 0.17 0.50
N GLU A 107 -16.10 -0.65 1.11
CA GLU A 107 -16.87 -0.29 2.30
C GLU A 107 -16.22 -0.76 3.61
N GLY A 108 -15.15 -1.59 3.53
CA GLY A 108 -14.51 -2.12 4.73
C GLY A 108 -13.75 -3.41 4.53
N LEU A 109 -14.21 -4.50 5.14
CA LEU A 109 -13.57 -5.81 5.09
C LEU A 109 -14.58 -6.90 4.73
N MET A 110 -14.20 -7.80 3.83
CA MET A 110 -14.91 -9.05 3.59
C MET A 110 -14.25 -10.16 4.39
N VAL A 111 -15.02 -10.78 5.26
CA VAL A 111 -14.63 -11.98 6.02
C VAL A 111 -15.27 -13.20 5.35
N CYS A 112 -14.45 -14.18 4.98
CA CYS A 112 -14.86 -15.44 4.36
C CYS A 112 -14.49 -16.59 5.29
N ASN A 113 -15.46 -17.35 5.79
CA ASN A 113 -15.24 -18.48 6.68
C ASN A 113 -16.23 -19.62 6.41
N ALA A 114 -16.22 -20.66 7.23
CA ALA A 114 -17.11 -21.81 7.08
C ALA A 114 -18.62 -21.45 7.14
N SER A 115 -18.98 -20.32 7.71
CA SER A 115 -20.37 -19.83 7.78
C SER A 115 -20.77 -19.01 6.54
N GLY A 116 -19.84 -18.72 5.64
CA GLY A 116 -20.05 -17.94 4.42
C GLY A 116 -19.24 -16.65 4.36
N GLN A 117 -19.78 -15.65 3.68
CA GLN A 117 -19.15 -14.33 3.50
C GLN A 117 -19.94 -13.26 4.23
N THR A 118 -19.24 -12.42 4.98
CA THR A 118 -19.82 -11.30 5.72
C THR A 118 -18.99 -10.05 5.47
N GLU A 119 -19.62 -8.96 5.05
CA GLU A 119 -18.97 -7.66 4.93
C GLU A 119 -19.08 -6.87 6.22
N ILE A 120 -17.93 -6.39 6.71
CA ILE A 120 -17.84 -5.51 7.87
C ILE A 120 -17.60 -4.10 7.36
N HIS A 121 -18.60 -3.23 7.51
CA HIS A 121 -18.49 -1.83 7.10
C HIS A 121 -17.63 -1.05 8.09
N LEU A 122 -16.68 -0.28 7.56
CA LEU A 122 -15.81 0.61 8.32
C LEU A 122 -16.12 2.08 7.98
N PRO A 123 -15.96 3.02 8.93
CA PRO A 123 -16.15 4.45 8.65
C PRO A 123 -15.20 4.94 7.56
N THR A 124 -15.70 5.79 6.64
CA THR A 124 -14.95 6.33 5.49
C THR A 124 -14.88 7.85 5.45
N HIS A 125 -15.07 8.54 6.58
CA HIS A 125 -15.25 9.99 6.58
C HIS A 125 -13.96 10.80 6.60
N GLN A 126 -12.82 10.15 6.85
CA GLN A 126 -11.53 10.82 6.98
C GLN A 126 -10.58 10.35 5.87
N SER A 127 -9.82 11.27 5.31
CA SER A 127 -8.77 10.89 4.38
C SER A 127 -7.64 10.12 5.12
N PRO A 128 -6.86 9.29 4.43
CA PRO A 128 -5.70 8.62 5.06
C PRO A 128 -4.74 9.61 5.74
N ARG A 129 -4.60 10.83 5.21
CA ARG A 129 -3.77 11.89 5.80
C ARG A 129 -4.34 12.43 7.10
N ASP A 130 -5.66 12.60 7.18
CA ASP A 130 -6.31 13.06 8.42
C ASP A 130 -6.15 12.04 9.53
N LEU A 131 -6.20 10.74 9.21
CA LEU A 131 -5.95 9.66 10.18
C LEU A 131 -4.52 9.70 10.73
N VAL A 132 -3.52 9.91 9.88
CA VAL A 132 -2.11 10.06 10.30
C VAL A 132 -1.94 11.29 11.18
N LEU A 133 -2.52 12.43 10.81
CA LEU A 133 -2.45 13.66 11.61
C LEU A 133 -3.15 13.51 12.96
N ALA A 134 -4.30 12.85 13.00
CA ALA A 134 -5.01 12.55 14.23
C ALA A 134 -4.20 11.63 15.15
N GLU A 135 -3.52 10.62 14.62
CA GLU A 135 -2.64 9.75 15.40
C GLU A 135 -1.46 10.53 16.01
N ILE A 136 -0.80 11.40 15.22
CA ILE A 136 0.28 12.26 15.69
C ILE A 136 -0.21 13.17 16.81
N GLU A 137 -1.37 13.81 16.65
CA GLU A 137 -1.95 14.69 17.66
C GLU A 137 -2.28 13.94 18.95
N GLN A 138 -2.91 12.77 18.84
CA GLN A 138 -3.25 11.94 20.00
C GLN A 138 -1.99 11.47 20.74
N THR A 139 -0.97 11.05 20.00
CA THR A 139 0.32 10.63 20.58
C THR A 139 1.00 11.79 21.30
N TRP A 140 1.04 12.97 20.71
CA TRP A 140 1.61 14.16 21.36
C TRP A 140 0.87 14.54 22.64
N ARG A 141 -0.44 14.38 22.68
CA ARG A 141 -1.26 14.66 23.86
C ARG A 141 -1.19 13.54 24.93
N GLY A 142 -0.41 12.49 24.71
CA GLY A 142 -0.32 11.33 25.59
C GLY A 142 -1.62 10.50 25.63
N LYS A 143 -2.44 10.59 24.58
CA LYS A 143 -3.71 9.88 24.47
C LYS A 143 -3.62 8.83 23.35
N GLY A 144 -3.94 7.58 23.71
CA GLY A 144 -4.02 6.47 22.74
C GLY A 144 -2.68 5.78 22.49
N SER A 145 -2.73 4.72 21.68
CA SER A 145 -1.57 3.98 21.18
C SER A 145 -1.15 4.54 19.82
N HIS A 146 0.14 4.75 19.64
CA HIS A 146 0.73 5.11 18.37
C HIS A 146 1.12 3.84 17.61
N TRP A 147 0.44 3.59 16.51
CA TRP A 147 0.72 2.43 15.64
C TRP A 147 1.99 2.64 14.82
N HIS A 148 2.23 3.87 14.37
CA HIS A 148 3.37 4.23 13.53
C HIS A 148 4.49 4.87 14.35
N SER A 149 5.04 4.09 15.31
CA SER A 149 6.17 4.52 16.14
C SER A 149 7.50 4.54 15.36
N GLY A 150 8.54 5.16 15.94
CA GLY A 150 9.89 5.08 15.39
C GLY A 150 10.42 3.65 15.30
N ASP A 151 10.10 2.81 16.28
CA ASP A 151 10.48 1.39 16.25
C ASP A 151 9.80 0.64 15.11
N TRP A 152 8.49 0.88 14.90
CA TRP A 152 7.79 0.33 13.72
C TRP A 152 8.43 0.80 12.40
N GLY A 153 8.83 2.06 12.32
CA GLY A 153 9.52 2.61 11.16
C GLY A 153 10.89 1.94 10.94
N LEU A 154 11.64 1.71 12.02
CA LEU A 154 12.93 1.01 11.98
C LEU A 154 12.77 -0.43 11.49
N GLU A 155 11.80 -1.18 12.01
CA GLU A 155 11.56 -2.56 11.56
C GLU A 155 11.18 -2.64 10.08
N ASN A 156 10.37 -1.71 9.58
CA ASN A 156 10.07 -1.64 8.14
C ASN A 156 11.35 -1.40 7.30
N LEU A 157 12.24 -0.53 7.76
CA LEU A 157 13.50 -0.26 7.08
C LEU A 157 14.40 -1.50 7.08
N ARG A 158 14.53 -2.19 8.22
CA ARG A 158 15.31 -3.44 8.34
C ARG A 158 14.82 -4.52 7.36
N ILE A 159 13.49 -4.69 7.23
CA ILE A 159 12.90 -5.61 6.25
C ILE A 159 13.26 -5.21 4.81
N CYS A 160 13.20 -3.92 4.49
CA CYS A 160 13.58 -3.44 3.16
C CYS A 160 15.07 -3.69 2.86
N GLU A 161 15.95 -3.42 3.80
CA GLU A 161 17.39 -3.67 3.64
C GLU A 161 17.70 -5.18 3.52
N ALA A 162 17.04 -6.01 4.32
CA ALA A 162 17.17 -7.45 4.23
C ALA A 162 16.70 -7.99 2.87
N ALA A 163 15.60 -7.47 2.32
CA ALA A 163 15.12 -7.84 0.99
C ALA A 163 16.13 -7.48 -0.10
N ILE A 164 16.78 -6.32 -0.01
CA ILE A 164 17.85 -5.90 -0.93
C ILE A 164 19.06 -6.84 -0.80
N ALA A 165 19.50 -7.15 0.41
CA ALA A 165 20.61 -8.05 0.67
C ALA A 165 20.31 -9.48 0.19
N SER A 166 19.10 -9.97 0.41
CA SER A 166 18.62 -11.26 -0.09
C SER A 166 18.66 -11.32 -1.62
N ALA A 167 18.14 -10.30 -2.28
CA ALA A 167 18.16 -10.21 -3.75
C ALA A 167 19.59 -10.18 -4.31
N ALA A 168 20.51 -9.48 -3.67
CA ALA A 168 21.91 -9.38 -4.08
C ALA A 168 22.69 -10.70 -3.88
N SER A 169 22.43 -11.40 -2.77
CA SER A 169 23.15 -12.64 -2.41
C SER A 169 22.50 -13.92 -2.95
N GLY A 170 21.21 -13.87 -3.33
CA GLY A 170 20.40 -15.04 -3.66
C GLY A 170 20.15 -15.97 -2.46
N ARG A 171 20.21 -15.45 -1.24
CA ARG A 171 20.06 -16.19 0.02
C ARG A 171 19.04 -15.55 0.94
N GLU A 172 18.47 -16.36 1.80
CA GLU A 172 17.69 -15.90 2.92
C GLU A 172 18.53 -15.01 3.85
N VAL A 173 17.91 -13.97 4.40
CA VAL A 173 18.50 -13.08 5.41
C VAL A 173 17.67 -13.16 6.68
N LEU A 174 18.28 -13.63 7.76
CA LEU A 174 17.63 -13.68 9.07
C LEU A 174 17.70 -12.30 9.73
N LEU A 175 16.55 -11.80 10.18
CA LEU A 175 16.49 -10.61 11.01
C LEU A 175 16.57 -11.05 12.48
N SER A 176 17.71 -10.75 13.12
CA SER A 176 17.85 -10.91 14.58
C SER A 176 17.17 -9.75 15.32
N ASN A 177 16.48 -10.06 16.41
CA ASN A 177 15.94 -9.08 17.35
C ASN A 177 17.04 -8.22 18.00
#